data_8a0119357e1593d2b7843422eaff6c1e
#
_entry.id   8a0119357e1593d2b7843422eaff6c1e
#
_cell.length_a   1.000
_cell.length_b   1.000
_cell.length_c   1.000
_cell.angle_alpha   90.00
_cell.angle_beta   90.00
_cell.angle_gamma   90.00
#
_symmetry.space_group_name_H-M   'P 1'
#
loop_
_entity.id
_entity.type
_entity.pdbx_description
1 polymer ?
#
loop_
_entity_poly.entity_id
_entity_poly.type
_entity_poly.pdbx_seq_one_letter_code
_entity_poly.pdbx_strand_id
1 'polypeptide(L)'
;EFYNKEHKGLPFHQGVGSYGARFVQDDTYSTSFTKVAEANSILFSVRAPVGRLNITKNKIVIGRGIAAINSKSGFQSYLFYALKERFFKDDILGNGAIFASISKNELLNQVFVIPDAKIMSAYEKIAAALDKKIEVVDMQLQQLVEARDRLLPKLMNGEIEV
;
A
#
# COMPACT_ATOMS: atom_id res chain seq x y z
N GLU A 1 -25.13 5.15 8.19
CA GLU A 1 -24.10 4.54 7.33
C GLU A 1 -22.77 5.26 7.58
N PHE A 2 -21.69 4.52 7.90
CA PHE A 2 -20.41 5.13 8.29
C PHE A 2 -19.49 5.37 7.08
N TYR A 3 -19.84 4.84 5.91
CA TYR A 3 -19.02 4.92 4.69
C TYR A 3 -19.59 5.97 3.72
N ASN A 4 -18.70 6.74 3.09
CA ASN A 4 -19.06 7.81 2.16
C ASN A 4 -17.99 8.02 1.08
N LYS A 5 -18.35 8.76 0.03
CA LYS A 5 -17.45 9.25 -1.03
C LYS A 5 -17.25 10.77 -0.97
N GLU A 6 -17.74 11.40 0.08
CA GLU A 6 -17.73 12.85 0.28
C GLU A 6 -16.45 13.31 1.02
N HIS A 7 -15.46 12.45 1.17
CA HIS A 7 -14.21 12.69 1.89
C HIS A 7 -14.40 13.02 3.38
N LYS A 8 -15.52 12.58 3.98
CA LYS A 8 -15.77 12.77 5.42
C LYS A 8 -15.12 11.66 6.24
N GLY A 9 -14.25 12.04 7.16
CA GLY A 9 -13.51 11.10 8.02
C GLY A 9 -12.16 10.68 7.44
N LEU A 10 -11.74 9.44 7.68
CA LEU A 10 -10.49 8.88 7.15
C LEU A 10 -10.75 7.97 5.94
N PRO A 11 -9.81 7.88 4.99
CA PRO A 11 -9.90 6.91 3.92
C PRO A 11 -10.08 5.50 4.47
N PHE A 12 -10.92 4.69 3.81
CA PHE A 12 -11.24 3.32 4.21
C PHE A 12 -10.86 2.31 3.14
N HIS A 13 -10.08 1.31 3.53
CA HIS A 13 -9.64 0.23 2.66
C HIS A 13 -10.00 -1.12 3.24
N GLN A 14 -10.79 -1.91 2.52
CA GLN A 14 -11.24 -3.23 2.99
C GLN A 14 -10.41 -4.38 2.46
N GLY A 15 -9.81 -4.25 1.29
CA GLY A 15 -9.07 -5.29 0.59
C GLY A 15 -8.25 -4.72 -0.56
N VAL A 16 -7.77 -5.60 -1.43
CA VAL A 16 -6.85 -5.24 -2.54
C VAL A 16 -7.47 -4.41 -3.66
N GLY A 17 -8.79 -4.24 -3.68
CA GLY A 17 -9.48 -3.45 -4.72
C GLY A 17 -9.05 -1.98 -4.77
N SER A 18 -8.52 -1.45 -3.67
CA SER A 18 -7.97 -0.09 -3.58
C SER A 18 -6.44 -0.05 -3.67
N TYR A 19 -5.78 -1.18 -3.95
CA TYR A 19 -4.33 -1.21 -4.10
C TYR A 19 -3.91 -0.67 -5.46
N GLY A 20 -3.05 0.34 -5.46
CA GLY A 20 -2.35 0.81 -6.65
C GLY A 20 -1.04 0.05 -6.87
N ALA A 21 -0.17 0.58 -7.72
CA ALA A 21 1.12 -0.03 -8.02
C ALA A 21 2.03 -0.16 -6.78
N ARG A 22 2.02 0.84 -5.91
CA ARG A 22 2.80 0.89 -4.66
C ARG A 22 1.99 1.43 -3.49
N PHE A 23 1.10 2.38 -3.74
CA PHE A 23 0.33 3.11 -2.75
C PHE A 23 -1.17 2.88 -2.97
N VAL A 24 -1.93 2.90 -1.86
CA VAL A 24 -3.38 2.79 -1.94
C VAL A 24 -4.02 4.01 -2.61
N GLN A 25 -5.16 3.79 -3.24
CA GLN A 25 -5.98 4.81 -3.87
C GLN A 25 -7.22 5.04 -3.01
N ASP A 26 -7.38 6.28 -2.53
CA ASP A 26 -8.43 6.66 -1.62
C ASP A 26 -9.70 7.03 -2.42
N ASP A 27 -10.72 6.18 -2.37
CA ASP A 27 -12.01 6.37 -3.05
C ASP A 27 -13.22 6.29 -2.10
N THR A 28 -13.02 5.75 -0.93
CA THR A 28 -14.05 5.55 0.09
C THR A 28 -13.55 6.03 1.44
N TYR A 29 -14.40 6.67 2.22
CA TYR A 29 -14.07 7.27 3.52
C TYR A 29 -14.98 6.71 4.60
N SER A 30 -14.49 6.71 5.85
CA SER A 30 -15.26 6.27 7.01
C SER A 30 -15.19 7.28 8.14
N THR A 31 -16.33 7.52 8.77
CA THR A 31 -16.44 8.29 10.02
C THR A 31 -16.33 7.41 11.26
N SER A 32 -16.28 6.07 11.08
CA SER A 32 -16.06 5.09 12.16
C SER A 32 -14.66 4.50 12.07
N PHE A 33 -13.89 4.58 13.17
CA PHE A 33 -12.47 4.23 13.22
C PHE A 33 -12.24 2.99 14.07
N THR A 34 -12.70 1.84 13.60
CA THR A 34 -12.58 0.58 14.34
C THR A 34 -11.17 -0.02 14.31
N LYS A 35 -10.47 0.11 13.20
CA LYS A 35 -9.10 -0.38 13.00
C LYS A 35 -8.35 0.58 12.10
N VAL A 36 -7.29 1.15 12.60
CA VAL A 36 -6.54 2.22 11.94
C VAL A 36 -5.13 1.75 11.58
N ALA A 37 -4.64 2.17 10.43
CA ALA A 37 -3.24 2.10 10.03
C ALA A 37 -2.66 3.52 10.01
N GLU A 38 -1.50 3.70 10.61
CA GLU A 38 -0.78 4.98 10.58
C GLU A 38 -0.13 5.19 9.20
N ALA A 39 0.22 6.44 8.90
CA ALA A 39 0.93 6.77 7.67
C ALA A 39 2.19 5.92 7.50
N ASN A 40 2.52 5.57 6.27
CA ASN A 40 3.65 4.70 5.88
C ASN A 40 3.56 3.25 6.38
N SER A 41 2.40 2.81 6.89
CA SER A 41 2.20 1.38 7.20
C SER A 41 2.20 0.54 5.93
N ILE A 42 2.84 -0.62 6.01
CA ILE A 42 2.72 -1.68 5.00
C ILE A 42 1.36 -2.33 5.18
N LEU A 43 0.58 -2.33 4.12
CA LEU A 43 -0.72 -3.00 4.07
C LEU A 43 -0.54 -4.36 3.44
N PHE A 44 -0.93 -5.38 4.17
CA PHE A 44 -0.85 -6.79 3.76
C PHE A 44 -2.26 -7.36 3.59
N SER A 45 -2.56 -7.93 2.44
CA SER A 45 -3.84 -8.63 2.24
C SER A 45 -3.85 -9.97 2.97
N VAL A 46 -4.78 -10.13 3.91
CA VAL A 46 -4.95 -11.38 4.68
C VAL A 46 -6.01 -12.29 4.10
N ARG A 47 -6.69 -11.88 3.03
CA ARG A 47 -7.65 -12.65 2.24
C ARG A 47 -7.24 -12.69 0.79
N ALA A 48 -7.80 -13.62 0.04
CA ALA A 48 -7.50 -13.84 -1.37
C ALA A 48 -7.64 -12.56 -2.22
N PRO A 49 -6.63 -12.22 -3.02
CA PRO A 49 -5.31 -12.80 -3.10
C PRO A 49 -4.46 -12.44 -1.88
N VAL A 50 -4.01 -13.45 -1.11
CA VAL A 50 -3.21 -13.26 0.10
C VAL A 50 -1.80 -12.80 -0.26
N GLY A 51 -1.19 -11.97 0.61
CA GLY A 51 0.20 -11.55 0.47
C GLY A 51 0.43 -10.35 -0.45
N ARG A 52 -0.64 -9.76 -1.00
CA ARG A 52 -0.49 -8.50 -1.75
C ARG A 52 -0.10 -7.38 -0.81
N LEU A 53 0.87 -6.59 -1.23
CA LEU A 53 1.43 -5.50 -0.44
C LEU A 53 1.13 -4.15 -1.08
N ASN A 54 0.85 -3.20 -0.22
CA ASN A 54 0.74 -1.79 -0.62
C ASN A 54 1.20 -0.91 0.55
N ILE A 55 1.30 0.38 0.38
CA ILE A 55 1.70 1.33 1.42
C ILE A 55 0.64 2.42 1.51
N THR A 56 0.30 2.83 2.72
CA THR A 56 -0.54 4.01 2.91
C THR A 56 0.31 5.26 3.10
N LYS A 57 -0.03 6.35 2.40
CA LYS A 57 0.62 7.66 2.56
C LYS A 57 0.09 8.41 3.78
N ASN A 58 -1.17 8.17 4.12
CA ASN A 58 -1.90 8.84 5.18
C ASN A 58 -2.36 7.84 6.24
N LYS A 59 -2.85 8.37 7.35
CA LYS A 59 -3.61 7.59 8.33
C LYS A 59 -4.94 7.16 7.72
N ILE A 60 -5.25 5.86 7.79
CA ILE A 60 -6.43 5.26 7.15
C ILE A 60 -7.16 4.31 8.08
N VAL A 61 -8.42 4.04 7.79
CA VAL A 61 -9.18 2.94 8.39
C VAL A 61 -9.05 1.70 7.53
N ILE A 62 -8.78 0.55 8.15
CA ILE A 62 -8.66 -0.73 7.44
C ILE A 62 -9.71 -1.74 7.87
N GLY A 63 -10.24 -2.46 6.90
CA GLY A 63 -11.22 -3.52 7.10
C GLY A 63 -10.58 -4.87 7.43
N ARG A 64 -11.42 -5.91 7.48
CA ARG A 64 -11.02 -7.27 7.87
C ARG A 64 -10.12 -7.99 6.86
N GLY A 65 -10.02 -7.49 5.63
CA GLY A 65 -9.19 -8.08 4.57
C GLY A 65 -7.74 -7.60 4.59
N ILE A 66 -7.39 -6.63 5.44
CA ILE A 66 -6.08 -5.99 5.47
C ILE A 66 -5.48 -6.04 6.88
N ALA A 67 -4.18 -6.31 6.95
CA ALA A 67 -3.34 -6.07 8.12
C ALA A 67 -2.38 -4.92 7.86
N ALA A 68 -2.18 -4.03 8.84
CA ALA A 68 -1.13 -3.04 8.83
C ALA A 68 0.09 -3.58 9.57
N ILE A 69 1.24 -3.50 8.95
CA ILE A 69 2.51 -4.03 9.46
C ILE A 69 3.53 -2.91 9.47
N ASN A 70 4.24 -2.77 10.59
CA ASN A 70 5.28 -1.76 10.76
C ASN A 70 6.51 -2.37 11.40
N SER A 71 7.68 -1.92 10.99
CA SER A 71 8.94 -2.29 11.62
C SER A 71 9.07 -1.63 12.98
N LYS A 72 9.33 -2.42 14.02
CA LYS A 72 9.60 -1.92 15.37
C LYS A 72 10.99 -1.29 15.50
N SER A 73 11.91 -1.69 14.63
CA SER A 73 13.31 -1.23 14.62
C SER A 73 13.58 -0.10 13.65
N GLY A 74 12.54 0.39 12.94
CA GLY A 74 12.67 1.49 11.97
C GLY A 74 13.12 1.06 10.56
N PHE A 75 13.40 -0.22 10.32
CA PHE A 75 13.79 -0.75 9.00
C PHE A 75 12.55 -1.09 8.17
N GLN A 76 11.81 -0.08 7.77
CA GLN A 76 10.51 -0.24 7.10
C GLN A 76 10.65 -0.73 5.66
N SER A 77 11.64 -0.20 4.92
CA SER A 77 11.90 -0.64 3.54
C SER A 77 12.39 -2.09 3.52
N TYR A 78 13.30 -2.47 4.44
CA TYR A 78 13.70 -3.85 4.56
C TYR A 78 12.50 -4.77 4.79
N LEU A 79 11.65 -4.44 5.75
CA LEU A 79 10.45 -5.23 6.06
C LEU A 79 9.53 -5.37 4.85
N PHE A 80 9.32 -4.29 4.10
CA PHE A 80 8.50 -4.34 2.89
C PHE A 80 9.05 -5.31 1.85
N TYR A 81 10.36 -5.22 1.56
CA TYR A 81 10.97 -6.09 0.55
C TYR A 81 11.12 -7.54 1.03
N ALA A 82 11.34 -7.77 2.32
CA ALA A 82 11.35 -9.12 2.90
C ALA A 82 9.97 -9.79 2.80
N LEU A 83 8.89 -9.05 3.10
CA LEU A 83 7.51 -9.53 2.91
C LEU A 83 7.21 -9.78 1.43
N LYS A 84 7.65 -8.89 0.55
CA LYS A 84 7.46 -9.04 -0.89
C LYS A 84 8.15 -10.29 -1.41
N GLU A 85 9.39 -10.52 -1.04
CA GLU A 85 10.15 -11.71 -1.44
C GLU A 85 9.49 -12.99 -0.93
N ARG A 86 9.00 -12.99 0.31
CA ARG A 86 8.38 -14.17 0.94
C ARG A 86 7.06 -14.55 0.29
N PHE A 87 6.21 -13.58 -0.02
CA PHE A 87 4.84 -13.84 -0.47
C PHE A 87 4.63 -13.69 -1.98
N PHE A 88 5.56 -13.06 -2.70
CA PHE A 88 5.44 -12.86 -4.16
C PHE A 88 6.10 -13.94 -4.99
N LYS A 89 7.05 -14.69 -4.44
CA LYS A 89 7.71 -15.79 -5.16
C LYS A 89 6.74 -16.89 -5.55
N ASP A 90 5.78 -17.16 -4.68
CA ASP A 90 4.82 -18.25 -4.89
C ASP A 90 3.83 -17.93 -6.03
N ASP A 91 3.62 -16.65 -6.34
CA ASP A 91 2.71 -16.18 -7.39
C ASP A 91 3.34 -16.31 -8.82
N ILE A 92 4.65 -16.12 -8.92
CA ILE A 92 5.38 -16.14 -10.22
C ILE A 92 5.56 -17.58 -10.74
N LEU A 93 5.62 -18.55 -9.85
CA LEU A 93 5.87 -19.96 -10.21
C LEU A 93 4.59 -20.76 -10.49
N GLY A 94 3.40 -20.17 -10.39
CA GLY A 94 2.12 -20.85 -10.63
C GLY A 94 1.82 -22.01 -9.66
N ASN A 95 2.69 -22.21 -8.67
CA ASN A 95 2.58 -23.26 -7.63
C ASN A 95 2.15 -22.67 -6.28
N GLY A 96 1.70 -21.41 -6.25
CA GLY A 96 1.23 -20.79 -5.03
C GLY A 96 0.05 -21.56 -4.47
N ALA A 97 0.20 -22.08 -3.26
CA ALA A 97 -0.95 -22.48 -2.48
C ALA A 97 -1.86 -21.25 -2.40
N ILE A 98 -3.01 -21.31 -3.08
CA ILE A 98 -4.02 -20.25 -3.05
C ILE A 98 -4.62 -20.30 -1.65
N PHE A 99 -3.96 -19.66 -0.69
CA PHE A 99 -4.55 -19.49 0.63
C PHE A 99 -5.76 -18.60 0.49
N ALA A 100 -6.94 -19.12 0.82
CA ALA A 100 -8.16 -18.32 0.87
C ALA A 100 -8.04 -17.20 1.92
N SER A 101 -7.22 -17.41 2.95
CA SER A 101 -6.90 -16.42 3.98
C SER A 101 -5.65 -16.86 4.77
N ILE A 102 -4.99 -15.89 5.40
CA ILE A 102 -3.95 -16.11 6.41
C ILE A 102 -4.41 -15.53 7.75
N SER A 103 -4.28 -16.31 8.81
CA SER A 103 -4.60 -15.86 10.15
C SER A 103 -3.50 -14.93 10.72
N LYS A 104 -3.86 -14.16 11.77
CA LYS A 104 -2.88 -13.34 12.48
C LYS A 104 -1.71 -14.16 13.03
N ASN A 105 -1.98 -15.34 13.57
CA ASN A 105 -0.94 -16.20 14.14
C ASN A 105 -0.01 -16.75 13.06
N GLU A 106 -0.53 -17.18 11.93
CA GLU A 106 0.29 -17.64 10.80
C GLU A 106 1.17 -16.50 10.26
N LEU A 107 0.63 -15.29 10.15
CA LEU A 107 1.40 -14.13 9.71
C LEU A 107 2.51 -13.75 10.72
N LEU A 108 2.23 -13.80 12.02
CA LEU A 108 3.21 -13.50 13.07
C LEU A 108 4.29 -14.57 13.20
N ASN A 109 3.99 -15.81 12.83
CA ASN A 109 4.94 -16.93 12.88
C ASN A 109 5.81 -17.05 11.60
N GLN A 110 5.71 -16.10 10.67
CA GLN A 110 6.61 -16.09 9.52
C GLN A 110 8.04 -15.83 9.95
N VAL A 111 8.95 -16.66 9.44
CA VAL A 111 10.38 -16.57 9.73
C VAL A 111 11.06 -15.75 8.63
N PHE A 112 11.84 -14.76 9.04
CA PHE A 112 12.67 -13.94 8.16
C PHE A 112 14.12 -14.01 8.56
N VAL A 113 15.03 -13.92 7.59
CA VAL A 113 16.44 -13.71 7.86
C VAL A 113 16.61 -12.27 8.35
N ILE A 114 17.26 -12.08 9.48
CA ILE A 114 17.61 -10.76 10.02
C ILE A 114 19.13 -10.59 9.85
N PRO A 115 19.59 -9.76 8.91
CA PRO A 115 20.99 -9.46 8.73
C PRO A 115 21.60 -8.72 9.94
N ASP A 116 22.93 -8.65 9.99
CA ASP A 116 23.64 -7.81 10.95
C ASP A 116 23.14 -6.34 10.87
N ALA A 117 23.14 -5.66 12.01
CA ALA A 117 22.62 -4.30 12.14
C ALA A 117 23.29 -3.29 11.19
N LYS A 118 24.58 -3.47 10.90
CA LYS A 118 25.32 -2.61 9.95
C LYS A 118 24.82 -2.82 8.53
N ILE A 119 24.58 -4.06 8.14
CA ILE A 119 24.04 -4.42 6.82
C ILE A 119 22.62 -3.89 6.68
N MET A 120 21.78 -4.10 7.71
CA MET A 120 20.41 -3.57 7.73
C MET A 120 20.37 -2.06 7.60
N SER A 121 21.22 -1.35 8.35
CA SER A 121 21.29 0.13 8.29
C SER A 121 21.76 0.63 6.92
N ALA A 122 22.77 -0.02 6.32
CA ALA A 122 23.23 0.33 4.99
C ALA A 122 22.17 0.08 3.92
N TYR A 123 21.48 -1.07 3.99
CA TYR A 123 20.36 -1.40 3.10
C TYR A 123 19.22 -0.37 3.22
N GLU A 124 18.77 -0.10 4.46
CA GLU A 124 17.65 0.82 4.70
C GLU A 124 17.94 2.22 4.16
N LYS A 125 19.17 2.72 4.35
CA LYS A 125 19.59 4.02 3.82
C LYS A 125 19.43 4.12 2.30
N ILE A 126 19.76 3.06 1.57
CA ILE A 126 19.64 3.02 0.10
C ILE A 126 18.15 2.79 -0.29
N ALA A 127 17.52 1.79 0.30
CA ALA A 127 16.17 1.42 -0.04
C ALA A 127 15.16 2.52 0.28
N ALA A 128 15.26 3.16 1.45
CA ALA A 128 14.39 4.27 1.82
C ALA A 128 14.53 5.49 0.90
N ALA A 129 15.75 5.77 0.41
CA ALA A 129 15.98 6.83 -0.56
C ALA A 129 15.28 6.52 -1.91
N LEU A 130 15.35 5.27 -2.36
CA LEU A 130 14.63 4.81 -3.56
C LEU A 130 13.12 4.82 -3.37
N ASP A 131 12.63 4.34 -2.23
CA ASP A 131 11.21 4.36 -1.87
C ASP A 131 10.66 5.79 -1.85
N LYS A 132 11.43 6.75 -1.31
CA LYS A 132 11.06 8.16 -1.35
C LYS A 132 10.98 8.72 -2.77
N LYS A 133 11.88 8.31 -3.65
CA LYS A 133 11.84 8.70 -5.06
C LYS A 133 10.62 8.10 -5.77
N ILE A 134 10.27 6.85 -5.49
CA ILE A 134 9.05 6.20 -6.00
C ILE A 134 7.81 6.98 -5.55
N GLU A 135 7.74 7.40 -4.29
CA GLU A 135 6.63 8.20 -3.76
C GLU A 135 6.49 9.54 -4.51
N VAL A 136 7.60 10.24 -4.74
CA VAL A 136 7.58 11.53 -5.48
C VAL A 136 7.10 11.33 -6.91
N VAL A 137 7.60 10.30 -7.61
CA VAL A 137 7.19 10.01 -8.99
C VAL A 137 5.70 9.60 -9.05
N ASP A 138 5.22 8.83 -8.08
CA ASP A 138 3.80 8.47 -7.99
C ASP A 138 2.91 9.71 -7.79
N MET A 139 3.31 10.65 -6.94
CA MET A 139 2.59 11.92 -6.78
C MET A 139 2.57 12.75 -8.07
N GLN A 140 3.71 12.84 -8.77
CA GLN A 140 3.77 13.54 -10.06
C GLN A 140 2.86 12.89 -11.10
N LEU A 141 2.84 11.55 -11.15
CA LEU A 141 1.96 10.81 -12.05
C LEU A 141 0.49 11.12 -11.78
N GLN A 142 0.08 11.12 -10.51
CA GLN A 142 -1.29 11.47 -10.11
C GLN A 142 -1.67 12.89 -10.52
N GLN A 143 -0.77 13.86 -10.31
CA GLN A 143 -0.99 15.24 -10.73
C GLN A 143 -1.10 15.41 -12.26
N LEU A 144 -0.29 14.68 -13.03
CA LEU A 144 -0.35 14.68 -14.49
C LEU A 144 -1.66 14.05 -15.02
N VAL A 145 -2.10 12.95 -14.39
CA VAL A 145 -3.39 12.32 -14.73
C VAL A 145 -4.54 13.30 -14.43
N GLU A 146 -4.53 13.95 -13.28
CA GLU A 146 -5.54 14.94 -12.92
C GLU A 146 -5.53 16.15 -13.88
N ALA A 147 -4.36 16.67 -14.22
CA ALA A 147 -4.22 17.74 -15.18
C ALA A 147 -4.77 17.36 -16.57
N ARG A 148 -4.44 16.16 -17.06
CA ARG A 148 -4.99 15.61 -18.31
C ARG A 148 -6.51 15.55 -18.26
N ASP A 149 -7.07 14.99 -17.21
CA ASP A 149 -8.52 14.76 -17.10
C ASP A 149 -9.30 16.08 -16.97
N ARG A 150 -8.68 17.12 -16.44
CA ARG A 150 -9.25 18.47 -16.39
C ARG A 150 -9.13 19.24 -17.72
N LEU A 151 -8.02 19.04 -18.45
CA LEU A 151 -7.73 19.80 -19.66
C LEU A 151 -8.35 19.19 -20.92
N LEU A 152 -8.34 17.85 -21.02
CA LEU A 152 -8.80 17.15 -22.21
C LEU A 152 -10.24 17.52 -22.63
N PRO A 153 -11.23 17.56 -21.74
CA PRO A 153 -12.58 17.99 -22.11
C PRO A 153 -12.64 19.43 -22.65
N LYS A 154 -11.85 20.35 -22.06
CA LYS A 154 -11.81 21.76 -22.46
C LYS A 154 -11.18 21.97 -23.81
N LEU A 155 -10.14 21.19 -24.13
CA LEU A 155 -9.54 21.16 -25.46
C LEU A 155 -10.52 20.61 -26.51
N MET A 156 -11.21 19.52 -26.18
CA MET A 156 -12.18 18.90 -27.09
C MET A 156 -13.40 19.80 -27.36
N ASN A 157 -13.80 20.63 -26.41
CA ASN A 157 -14.92 21.55 -26.54
C ASN A 157 -14.51 22.92 -27.14
N GLY A 158 -13.23 23.12 -27.43
CA GLY A 158 -12.74 24.40 -27.96
C GLY A 158 -12.71 25.54 -26.93
N GLU A 159 -12.80 25.24 -25.65
CA GLU A 159 -12.70 26.24 -24.57
C GLU A 159 -11.24 26.73 -24.37
N ILE A 160 -10.29 25.93 -24.80
CA ILE A 160 -8.85 26.22 -24.75
C ILE A 160 -8.27 25.89 -26.12
N GLU A 161 -7.57 26.85 -26.72
CA GLU A 161 -6.77 26.64 -27.93
C GLU A 161 -5.32 26.33 -27.59
N VAL A 162 -4.65 25.51 -28.40
CA VAL A 162 -3.21 25.15 -28.26
C VAL A 162 -2.40 25.97 -29.23
#